data_9579fdd8be89d90537104db04aceb52a
#
_entry.id   9579fdd8be89d90537104db04aceb52a
#
_cell.length_a   1.000
_cell.length_b   1.000
_cell.length_c   1.000
_cell.angle_alpha   90.00
_cell.angle_beta   90.00
_cell.angle_gamma   90.00
#
_symmetry.space_group_name_H-M   'P 1'
#
loop_
_entity.id
_entity.type
_entity.pdbx_description
1 polymer ?
#
loop_
_entity_poly.entity_id
_entity_poly.type
_entity_poly.pdbx_seq_one_letter_code
_entity_poly.pdbx_strand_id
1 'polypeptide(L)'
;ETECLPGATAFVPALVNSGLPCDRFCFEGFLPQKKGRQKKLIALAEEERTMIFYESPFRLVKALEQMAEFFGENRHACVAREISKLFEDFQRGTLKELIDHFTENGVKGEIVIIVEGKPKKEEEESE
;
A
#
# COMPACT_ATOMS: atom_id res chain seq x y z
N GLU A 1 13.61 8.66 15.29
CA GLU A 1 13.15 9.42 14.53
C GLU A 1 13.41 9.13 13.16
N THR A 2 12.75 9.65 12.32
CA THR A 2 12.85 9.26 11.04
C THR A 2 13.75 10.12 10.31
N GLU A 3 14.59 9.56 9.58
CA GLU A 3 15.38 10.27 8.75
C GLU A 3 14.61 10.74 7.64
N CYS A 4 14.67 11.90 7.28
CA CYS A 4 13.88 12.41 6.23
C CYS A 4 14.59 12.33 4.94
N LEU A 5 14.28 11.31 4.20
CA LEU A 5 14.79 11.24 2.87
C LEU A 5 14.00 12.16 1.99
N PRO A 6 14.57 12.65 0.91
CA PRO A 6 13.82 13.47 -0.02
C PRO A 6 12.58 12.74 -0.47
N GLY A 7 11.46 13.35 -0.34
CA GLY A 7 10.20 12.75 -0.72
C GLY A 7 9.60 11.87 0.33
N ALA A 8 10.38 11.45 1.32
CA ALA A 8 9.82 10.56 2.32
C ALA A 8 8.81 11.28 3.20
N THR A 9 8.99 12.56 3.44
CA THR A 9 8.06 13.28 4.29
C THR A 9 6.67 13.36 3.67
N ALA A 10 6.57 13.15 2.36
CA ALA A 10 5.27 13.25 1.73
C ALA A 10 4.32 12.14 2.14
N PHE A 11 4.85 10.97 2.51
CA PHE A 11 3.95 9.87 2.83
C PHE A 11 3.56 9.82 4.30
N VAL A 12 4.21 10.59 5.15
CA VAL A 12 3.89 10.52 6.57
C VAL A 12 2.45 10.91 6.87
N PRO A 13 1.93 12.01 6.33
CA PRO A 13 0.51 12.30 6.57
C PRO A 13 -0.40 11.22 6.00
N ALA A 14 -0.02 10.65 4.85
CA ALA A 14 -0.84 9.59 4.28
C ALA A 14 -0.84 8.37 5.19
N LEU A 15 0.32 8.01 5.74
CA LEU A 15 0.40 6.88 6.63
C LEU A 15 -0.45 7.09 7.87
N VAL A 16 -0.35 8.26 8.49
CA VAL A 16 -1.12 8.55 9.68
C VAL A 16 -2.61 8.51 9.40
N ASN A 17 -3.02 9.03 8.26
CA ASN A 17 -4.44 9.08 7.94
C ASN A 17 -4.97 7.81 7.31
N SER A 18 -4.11 6.83 7.09
CA SER A 18 -4.56 5.59 6.44
C SER A 18 -5.44 4.75 7.35
N GLY A 19 -5.31 4.93 8.65
CA GLY A 19 -6.04 4.09 9.59
C GLY A 19 -5.36 2.76 9.85
N LEU A 20 -4.20 2.53 9.25
CA LEU A 20 -3.46 1.29 9.47
C LEU A 20 -2.37 1.51 10.52
N PRO A 21 -1.86 0.42 11.12
CA PRO A 21 -0.82 0.57 12.12
C PRO A 21 0.38 1.31 11.56
N CYS A 22 0.85 2.31 12.26
CA CYS A 22 1.98 3.07 11.77
C CYS A 22 3.12 3.15 12.79
N ASP A 23 3.06 2.38 13.87
CA ASP A 23 4.17 2.32 14.80
C ASP A 23 5.34 1.56 14.19
N ARG A 24 5.08 0.67 13.25
CA ARG A 24 6.13 -0.04 12.54
C ARG A 24 5.74 -0.11 11.08
N PHE A 25 6.60 0.36 10.22
CA PHE A 25 6.33 0.34 8.80
C PHE A 25 7.61 0.22 8.02
N CYS A 26 7.52 -0.19 6.77
CA CYS A 26 8.66 -0.18 5.88
C CYS A 26 8.28 0.54 4.59
N PHE A 27 9.19 1.38 4.14
CA PHE A 27 8.97 2.17 2.93
C PHE A 27 9.63 1.45 1.78
N GLU A 28 8.81 0.98 0.84
CA GLU A 28 9.32 0.21 -0.28
C GLU A 28 9.48 1.04 -1.55
N GLY A 29 8.82 2.18 -1.62
CA GLY A 29 8.91 3.01 -2.83
C GLY A 29 8.23 2.33 -4.00
N PHE A 30 8.86 2.39 -5.16
CA PHE A 30 8.30 1.77 -6.35
C PHE A 30 8.73 0.32 -6.44
N LEU A 31 7.78 -0.55 -6.76
CA LEU A 31 8.13 -1.94 -7.02
C LEU A 31 8.89 -2.03 -8.34
N PRO A 32 9.76 -3.02 -8.50
CA PRO A 32 10.42 -3.21 -9.79
C PRO A 32 9.39 -3.36 -10.89
N GLN A 33 9.70 -2.83 -12.06
CA GLN A 33 8.72 -2.87 -13.13
C GLN A 33 8.59 -4.24 -13.77
N LYS A 34 9.68 -4.95 -13.91
CA LYS A 34 9.65 -6.24 -14.57
C LYS A 34 10.48 -7.27 -13.82
N LYS A 35 11.78 -7.23 -14.03
CA LYS A 35 12.63 -8.22 -13.42
C LYS A 35 12.64 -8.06 -11.92
N GLY A 36 12.40 -9.11 -11.20
CA GLY A 36 12.41 -9.08 -9.76
C GLY A 36 11.10 -8.69 -9.12
N ARG A 37 10.09 -8.29 -9.93
CA ARG A 37 8.85 -7.83 -9.34
C ARG A 37 8.11 -8.94 -8.61
N GLN A 38 7.99 -10.10 -9.24
CA GLN A 38 7.29 -11.20 -8.61
C GLN A 38 8.02 -11.69 -7.37
N LYS A 39 9.34 -11.78 -7.46
CA LYS A 39 10.13 -12.22 -6.33
C LYS A 39 9.98 -11.26 -5.16
N LYS A 40 9.94 -9.96 -5.44
CA LYS A 40 9.78 -8.96 -4.40
C LYS A 40 8.40 -9.08 -3.75
N LEU A 41 7.36 -9.29 -4.55
CA LEU A 41 6.03 -9.44 -4.01
C LEU A 41 5.91 -10.68 -3.13
N ILE A 42 6.55 -11.77 -3.55
CA ILE A 42 6.53 -12.97 -2.73
C ILE A 42 7.18 -12.70 -1.38
N ALA A 43 8.30 -12.00 -1.37
CA ALA A 43 8.98 -11.71 -0.12
C ALA A 43 8.14 -10.78 0.75
N LEU A 44 7.50 -9.79 0.15
CA LEU A 44 6.71 -8.84 0.92
C LEU A 44 5.43 -9.44 1.48
N ALA A 45 4.97 -10.55 0.90
CA ALA A 45 3.78 -11.20 1.42
C ALA A 45 3.98 -11.65 2.87
N GLU A 46 5.23 -11.85 3.27
CA GLU A 46 5.52 -12.28 4.64
C GLU A 46 5.83 -11.11 5.57
N GLU A 47 5.84 -9.88 5.06
CA GLU A 47 6.20 -8.73 5.87
C GLU A 47 5.08 -8.41 6.84
N GLU A 48 5.42 -8.27 8.12
CA GLU A 48 4.41 -8.00 9.14
C GLU A 48 4.22 -6.52 9.40
N ARG A 49 5.13 -5.68 8.95
CA ARG A 49 4.99 -4.25 9.13
C ARG A 49 4.10 -3.67 8.05
N THR A 50 3.52 -2.51 8.34
CA THR A 50 2.77 -1.79 7.31
C THR A 50 3.74 -1.39 6.20
N MET A 51 3.33 -1.60 4.96
CA MET A 51 4.18 -1.34 3.80
C MET A 51 3.69 -0.12 3.04
N ILE A 52 4.62 0.66 2.51
CA ILE A 52 4.29 1.90 1.80
C ILE A 52 4.92 1.86 0.42
N PHE A 53 4.08 2.01 -0.59
CA PHE A 53 4.54 1.98 -1.98
C PHE A 53 4.12 3.23 -2.73
N TYR A 54 4.93 3.66 -3.68
CA TYR A 54 4.52 4.65 -4.66
C TYR A 54 4.03 3.90 -5.89
N GLU A 55 3.07 4.47 -6.60
CA GLU A 55 2.61 3.86 -7.82
C GLU A 55 2.05 4.91 -8.77
N SER A 56 2.17 4.66 -10.06
CA SER A 56 1.60 5.51 -11.08
C SER A 56 0.09 5.28 -11.16
N PRO A 57 -0.71 6.32 -11.40
CA PRO A 57 -2.14 6.10 -11.56
C PRO A 57 -2.47 5.17 -12.73
N PHE A 58 -1.57 5.11 -13.73
CA PHE A 58 -1.83 4.25 -14.88
C PHE A 58 -1.65 2.78 -14.54
N ARG A 59 -0.92 2.48 -13.47
CA ARG A 59 -0.67 1.10 -13.10
C ARG A 59 -1.29 0.72 -11.76
N LEU A 60 -2.11 1.62 -11.19
CA LEU A 60 -2.63 1.37 -9.85
C LEU A 60 -3.46 0.09 -9.77
N VAL A 61 -4.41 -0.07 -10.67
CA VAL A 61 -5.29 -1.23 -10.61
C VAL A 61 -4.49 -2.51 -10.78
N LYS A 62 -3.58 -2.51 -11.74
CA LYS A 62 -2.77 -3.70 -11.96
C LYS A 62 -1.90 -4.01 -10.74
N ALA A 63 -1.35 -2.98 -10.11
CA ALA A 63 -0.53 -3.19 -8.92
C ALA A 63 -1.38 -3.75 -7.79
N LEU A 64 -2.59 -3.24 -7.60
CA LEU A 64 -3.46 -3.75 -6.57
C LEU A 64 -3.85 -5.20 -6.84
N GLU A 65 -4.09 -5.53 -8.11
CA GLU A 65 -4.42 -6.90 -8.46
C GLU A 65 -3.27 -7.84 -8.14
N GLN A 66 -2.06 -7.42 -8.43
CA GLN A 66 -0.90 -8.24 -8.13
C GLN A 66 -0.70 -8.37 -6.62
N MET A 67 -0.90 -7.29 -5.89
CA MET A 67 -0.79 -7.36 -4.45
C MET A 67 -1.84 -8.29 -3.87
N ALA A 68 -3.06 -8.27 -4.42
CA ALA A 68 -4.10 -9.17 -3.94
C ALA A 68 -3.75 -10.62 -4.21
N GLU A 69 -3.08 -10.86 -5.33
CA GLU A 69 -2.68 -12.22 -5.67
C GLU A 69 -1.67 -12.77 -4.68
N PHE A 70 -0.72 -11.95 -4.25
CA PHE A 70 0.34 -12.42 -3.37
C PHE A 70 0.06 -12.19 -1.89
N PHE A 71 -0.68 -11.13 -1.55
CA PHE A 71 -0.96 -10.82 -0.16
C PHE A 71 -2.34 -11.28 0.29
N GLY A 72 -3.26 -11.54 -0.65
CA GLY A 72 -4.61 -11.90 -0.31
C GLY A 72 -5.58 -10.77 -0.55
N GLU A 73 -6.75 -11.10 -1.09
CA GLU A 73 -7.74 -10.08 -1.43
C GLU A 73 -8.29 -9.37 -0.21
N ASN A 74 -8.24 -10.01 0.94
CA ASN A 74 -8.81 -9.43 2.14
C ASN A 74 -7.82 -8.61 2.94
N ARG A 75 -6.58 -8.45 2.46
CA ARG A 75 -5.60 -7.63 3.14
C ARG A 75 -6.04 -6.18 3.07
N HIS A 76 -6.04 -5.49 4.19
CA HIS A 76 -6.47 -4.10 4.22
C HIS A 76 -5.39 -3.18 3.67
N ALA A 77 -5.84 -2.13 3.03
CA ALA A 77 -4.92 -1.18 2.41
C ALA A 77 -5.61 0.17 2.30
N CYS A 78 -4.81 1.15 1.95
CA CYS A 78 -5.30 2.50 1.74
C CYS A 78 -4.58 3.07 0.55
N VAL A 79 -5.31 3.71 -0.36
CA VAL A 79 -4.74 4.40 -1.48
C VAL A 79 -4.91 5.90 -1.22
N ALA A 80 -3.81 6.60 -1.09
CA ALA A 80 -3.83 8.03 -0.85
C ALA A 80 -3.43 8.76 -2.12
N ARG A 81 -4.18 9.78 -2.47
CA ARG A 81 -3.94 10.53 -3.68
C ARG A 81 -3.60 11.97 -3.33
N GLU A 82 -2.61 12.51 -3.99
CA GLU A 82 -2.22 13.87 -3.78
C GLU A 82 -3.14 14.82 -4.51
N ILE A 83 -3.62 15.84 -3.81
CA ILE A 83 -4.39 16.90 -4.40
C ILE A 83 -3.72 18.18 -3.95
N SER A 84 -3.28 18.99 -4.92
CA SER A 84 -2.66 20.28 -4.62
C SER A 84 -1.50 20.13 -3.65
N LYS A 85 -0.64 19.16 -3.92
CA LYS A 85 0.57 18.90 -3.15
C LYS A 85 0.33 18.36 -1.76
N LEU A 86 -0.90 17.99 -1.45
CA LEU A 86 -1.21 17.32 -0.20
C LEU A 86 -1.95 16.04 -0.50
N PHE A 87 -1.75 15.03 0.35
CA PHE A 87 -2.51 13.82 0.19
C PHE A 87 -3.83 14.01 0.91
N GLU A 88 -4.88 14.24 0.15
CA GLU A 88 -6.16 14.59 0.71
C GLU A 88 -7.29 13.62 0.37
N ASP A 89 -7.04 12.70 -0.53
CA ASP A 89 -8.07 11.76 -0.93
C ASP A 89 -7.62 10.38 -0.52
N PHE A 90 -8.31 9.78 0.43
CA PHE A 90 -7.94 8.48 0.98
C PHE A 90 -9.06 7.49 0.73
N GLN A 91 -8.73 6.37 0.08
CA GLN A 91 -9.68 5.28 -0.09
C GLN A 91 -9.17 4.09 0.71
N ARG A 92 -9.96 3.62 1.64
CA ARG A 92 -9.58 2.53 2.53
C ARG A 92 -10.45 1.32 2.28
N GLY A 93 -9.92 0.16 2.50
CA GLY A 93 -10.68 -1.07 2.34
C GLY A 93 -9.75 -2.24 2.14
N THR A 94 -10.31 -3.37 1.75
CA THR A 94 -9.48 -4.51 1.37
C THR A 94 -8.95 -4.28 -0.03
N LEU A 95 -7.93 -5.05 -0.38
CA LEU A 95 -7.39 -4.92 -1.73
C LEU A 95 -8.46 -5.17 -2.77
N LYS A 96 -9.34 -6.14 -2.53
CA LYS A 96 -10.42 -6.42 -3.46
C LYS A 96 -11.35 -5.21 -3.62
N GLU A 97 -11.69 -4.58 -2.51
CA GLU A 97 -12.57 -3.41 -2.57
C GLU A 97 -11.92 -2.27 -3.32
N LEU A 98 -10.61 -2.09 -3.11
CA LEU A 98 -9.91 -1.01 -3.80
C LEU A 98 -9.79 -1.29 -5.28
N ILE A 99 -9.56 -2.55 -5.66
CA ILE A 99 -9.52 -2.89 -7.07
C ILE A 99 -10.84 -2.53 -7.73
N ASP A 100 -11.95 -2.91 -7.10
CA ASP A 100 -13.26 -2.64 -7.68
C ASP A 100 -13.50 -1.13 -7.78
N HIS A 101 -13.14 -0.41 -6.73
CA HIS A 101 -13.36 1.04 -6.71
C HIS A 101 -12.59 1.73 -7.84
N PHE A 102 -11.32 1.43 -8.00
CA PHE A 102 -10.52 2.15 -8.97
C PHE A 102 -10.70 1.62 -10.39
N THR A 103 -11.14 0.39 -10.54
CA THR A 103 -11.50 -0.10 -11.86
C THR A 103 -12.68 0.69 -12.39
N GLU A 104 -13.61 1.03 -11.50
CA GLU A 104 -14.79 1.74 -11.93
C GLU A 104 -14.54 3.25 -12.06
N ASN A 105 -13.79 3.83 -11.14
CA ASN A 105 -13.69 5.27 -11.06
C ASN A 105 -12.41 5.87 -11.61
N GLY A 106 -11.37 5.05 -11.72
CA GLY A 106 -10.08 5.59 -12.16
C GLY A 106 -9.45 6.44 -11.10
N VAL A 107 -8.28 7.00 -11.42
CA VAL A 107 -7.57 7.85 -10.49
C VAL A 107 -6.58 8.69 -11.26
N LYS A 108 -6.24 9.86 -10.72
CA LYS A 108 -5.27 10.75 -11.31
C LYS A 108 -4.35 11.25 -10.21
N GLY A 109 -3.19 11.75 -10.58
CA GLY A 109 -2.28 12.37 -9.64
C GLY A 109 -1.30 11.37 -9.08
N GLU A 110 -0.55 11.82 -8.09
CA GLU A 110 0.44 10.95 -7.47
C GLU A 110 -0.21 10.13 -6.38
N ILE A 111 0.20 8.88 -6.30
CA ILE A 111 -0.47 7.93 -5.47
C ILE A 111 0.50 7.23 -4.54
N VAL A 112 0.08 7.04 -3.30
CA VAL A 112 0.79 6.24 -2.33
C VAL A 112 -0.15 5.12 -1.92
N ILE A 113 0.34 3.88 -1.94
CA ILE A 113 -0.43 2.73 -1.50
C ILE A 113 0.14 2.28 -0.16
N ILE A 114 -0.71 2.18 0.84
CA ILE A 114 -0.29 1.74 2.17
C ILE A 114 -1.01 0.43 2.45
N VAL A 115 -0.25 -0.62 2.67
CA VAL A 115 -0.80 -1.95 2.80
C VAL A 115 -0.49 -2.50 4.18
N GLU A 116 -1.50 -3.05 4.82
CA GLU A 116 -1.34 -3.69 6.11
C GLU A 116 -0.38 -4.85 6.00
N GLY A 117 0.45 -5.04 7.01
CA GLY A 117 1.36 -6.17 7.02
C GLY A 117 0.63 -7.48 7.24
N LYS A 118 1.37 -8.57 7.14
CA LYS A 118 0.80 -9.88 7.32
C LYS A 118 0.38 -10.06 8.77
N PRO A 119 -0.84 -10.53 9.04
CA PRO A 119 -1.28 -10.76 10.41
C PRO A 119 -0.43 -11.82 11.07
N LYS A 120 -0.26 -11.70 12.36
CA LYS A 120 0.53 -12.68 13.08
C LYS A 120 -0.21 -13.98 13.18
N LYS A 121 0.55 -15.06 13.05
CA LYS A 121 -0.07 -16.34 13.00
C LYS A 121 -0.60 -16.80 14.33
N GLU A 122 0.01 -16.41 15.40
CA GLU A 122 -0.43 -16.90 16.68
C GLU A 122 -1.82 -16.42 17.02
N GLU A 123 -2.30 -15.40 16.34
CA GLU A 123 -3.67 -15.01 16.59
C GLU A 123 -4.64 -16.06 16.14
N GLU A 124 -4.28 -16.80 15.12
CA GLU A 124 -5.15 -17.82 14.65
C GLU A 124 -5.17 -18.98 15.55
N GLU A 125 -4.08 -19.21 16.25
CA GLU A 125 -4.02 -20.36 17.07
C GLU A 125 -4.59 -20.15 18.41
N SER A 126 -4.93 -18.95 18.73
CA SER A 126 -5.44 -18.71 20.05
C SER A 126 -6.83 -19.26 20.22
N GLU A 127 -7.42 -19.74 19.16
CA GLU A 127 -8.70 -20.28 19.34
C GLU A 127 -8.71 -21.67 19.79
#